data_85f6be2ac60d6c5ab221a39c727196c8
#
_entry.id   85f6be2ac60d6c5ab221a39c727196c8
#
_cell.length_a   1.000
_cell.length_b   1.000
_cell.length_c   1.000
_cell.angle_alpha   90.00
_cell.angle_beta   90.00
_cell.angle_gamma   90.00
#
_symmetry.space_group_name_H-M   'P 1'
#
loop_
_entity.id
_entity.type
_entity.pdbx_description
1 polymer ?
#
loop_
_entity_poly.entity_id
_entity_poly.type
_entity_poly.pdbx_seq_one_letter_code
_entity_poly.pdbx_strand_id
1 'polypeptide(L)'
;PVRDPFAGRTMRKFRQHVGIAAPLPLPNIDTDTIIPSREMKHVSKTGLALGLFSGWRYLNEKKEEANPKFVLNQPRYKETTILVTGENFGCGSSREHAVWALLEYGIRAIVAPSFGRIFLTNCVRNGILPAAINENQSLDILGLITDKNFDNRLEIDLEKNLITLSTGKNYQFQLNSADRENLLNGW
;
A
#
# COMPACT_ATOMS: atom_id res chain seq x y z
N PRO A 1 -27.80 1.57 9.70
CA PRO A 1 -26.69 0.61 9.86
C PRO A 1 -25.78 0.73 8.64
N VAL A 2 -24.54 1.17 8.90
CA VAL A 2 -23.52 1.23 7.86
C VAL A 2 -23.19 -0.20 7.46
N ARG A 3 -23.45 -0.57 6.22
CA ARG A 3 -23.07 -1.89 5.72
C ARG A 3 -21.54 -1.97 5.68
N ASP A 4 -21.00 -2.99 6.32
CA ASP A 4 -19.57 -3.33 6.20
C ASP A 4 -19.26 -3.56 4.72
N PRO A 5 -18.43 -2.73 4.06
CA PRO A 5 -18.14 -2.90 2.65
C PRO A 5 -17.37 -4.20 2.36
N PHE A 6 -16.89 -4.89 3.39
CA PHE A 6 -16.19 -6.16 3.28
C PHE A 6 -17.08 -7.37 3.63
N ALA A 7 -18.28 -7.11 4.20
CA ALA A 7 -19.19 -8.20 4.57
C ALA A 7 -19.68 -8.93 3.32
N GLY A 8 -19.46 -10.24 3.28
CA GLY A 8 -19.94 -11.09 2.19
C GLY A 8 -19.19 -10.96 0.88
N ARG A 9 -18.05 -10.23 0.85
CA ARG A 9 -17.21 -10.18 -0.35
C ARG A 9 -16.18 -11.28 -0.32
N THR A 10 -16.16 -12.10 -1.38
CA THR A 10 -14.98 -12.87 -1.75
C THR A 10 -13.84 -11.87 -2.01
N MET A 11 -12.63 -12.19 -1.52
CA MET A 11 -11.44 -11.41 -1.80
C MET A 11 -11.28 -11.23 -3.32
N ARG A 12 -11.03 -10.00 -3.77
CA ARG A 12 -10.82 -9.70 -5.18
C ARG A 12 -9.55 -10.38 -5.66
N LYS A 13 -9.65 -11.15 -6.74
CA LYS A 13 -8.50 -11.76 -7.41
C LYS A 13 -7.53 -10.69 -7.87
N PHE A 14 -6.24 -10.96 -7.71
CA PHE A 14 -5.16 -10.11 -8.22
C PHE A 14 -4.46 -10.85 -9.36
N ARG A 15 -4.50 -10.32 -10.56
CA ARG A 15 -3.75 -10.84 -11.71
C ARG A 15 -2.81 -9.77 -12.26
N GLN A 16 -3.37 -8.65 -12.64
CA GLN A 16 -2.67 -7.49 -13.14
C GLN A 16 -3.28 -6.24 -12.54
N HIS A 17 -2.45 -5.23 -12.32
CA HIS A 17 -2.91 -3.94 -11.85
C HIS A 17 -2.06 -2.84 -12.44
N VAL A 18 -2.70 -1.82 -12.99
CA VAL A 18 -2.05 -0.60 -13.45
C VAL A 18 -2.56 0.55 -12.58
N GLY A 19 -1.65 1.31 -12.01
CA GLY A 19 -2.05 2.41 -11.15
C GLY A 19 -0.93 3.40 -10.90
N ILE A 20 -1.30 4.51 -10.31
CA ILE A 20 -0.38 5.56 -9.89
C ILE A 20 0.38 5.09 -8.66
N ALA A 21 1.70 5.26 -8.69
CA ALA A 21 2.59 4.94 -7.59
C ALA A 21 3.01 6.19 -6.84
N ALA A 22 2.96 6.14 -5.52
CA ALA A 22 3.46 7.19 -4.66
C ALA A 22 4.67 6.72 -3.85
N PRO A 23 5.71 7.57 -3.70
CA PRO A 23 6.89 7.24 -2.93
C PRO A 23 6.71 7.52 -1.44
N LEU A 24 7.05 6.55 -0.61
CA LEU A 24 7.23 6.71 0.84
C LEU A 24 8.63 6.18 1.20
N PRO A 25 9.70 6.95 0.93
CA PRO A 25 11.07 6.44 0.95
C PRO A 25 11.65 6.33 2.37
N LEU A 26 10.90 5.83 3.31
CA LEU A 26 11.32 5.68 4.70
C LEU A 26 11.33 4.19 5.08
N PRO A 27 12.36 3.73 5.81
CA PRO A 27 12.36 2.40 6.37
C PRO A 27 11.48 2.34 7.63
N ASN A 28 11.08 1.13 8.03
CA ASN A 28 10.42 0.86 9.30
C ASN A 28 9.13 1.66 9.52
N ILE A 29 8.36 1.89 8.48
CA ILE A 29 7.02 2.47 8.64
C ILE A 29 6.15 1.42 9.33
N ASP A 30 5.85 1.68 10.59
CA ASP A 30 5.15 0.73 11.44
C ASP A 30 3.61 0.85 11.31
N THR A 31 2.91 -0.13 11.88
CA THR A 31 1.45 -0.17 11.82
C THR A 31 0.80 1.01 12.53
N ASP A 32 1.43 1.56 13.58
CA ASP A 32 0.91 2.75 14.27
C ASP A 32 1.04 4.02 13.43
N THR A 33 2.05 4.11 12.60
CA THR A 33 2.19 5.18 11.61
C THR A 33 1.16 5.03 10.49
N ILE A 34 0.94 3.80 10.02
CA ILE A 34 -0.06 3.51 8.99
C ILE A 34 -1.46 3.87 9.48
N ILE A 35 -1.82 3.42 10.67
CA ILE A 35 -3.11 3.74 11.32
C ILE A 35 -2.91 3.96 12.82
N PRO A 36 -2.88 5.21 13.31
CA PRO A 36 -2.73 5.46 14.75
C PRO A 36 -3.86 4.83 15.56
N SER A 37 -3.55 4.39 16.78
CA SER A 37 -4.53 3.73 17.67
C SER A 37 -5.78 4.58 17.91
N ARG A 38 -5.64 5.90 17.98
CA ARG A 38 -6.78 6.83 18.16
C ARG A 38 -7.82 6.73 17.03
N GLU A 39 -7.40 6.30 15.83
CA GLU A 39 -8.26 6.16 14.68
C GLU A 39 -9.07 4.84 14.69
N MET A 40 -8.74 3.93 15.61
CA MET A 40 -9.38 2.62 15.71
C MET A 40 -10.41 2.52 16.85
N LYS A 41 -10.79 3.65 17.45
CA LYS A 41 -11.72 3.67 18.60
C LYS A 41 -13.11 3.10 18.26
N HIS A 42 -13.51 3.18 17.02
CA HIS A 42 -14.74 2.57 16.52
C HIS A 42 -14.35 1.36 15.69
N VAL A 43 -14.46 0.17 16.28
CA VAL A 43 -14.01 -1.11 15.68
C VAL A 43 -14.88 -1.46 14.48
N SER A 44 -14.70 -0.76 13.37
CA SER A 44 -15.33 -1.04 12.09
C SER A 44 -14.25 -1.17 11.02
N LYS A 45 -14.47 -2.02 10.03
CA LYS A 45 -13.63 -2.10 8.84
C LYS A 45 -13.82 -0.89 7.91
N THR A 46 -14.81 -0.05 8.19
CA THR A 46 -15.18 1.11 7.38
C THR A 46 -14.84 2.40 8.09
N GLY A 47 -14.57 3.45 7.31
CA GLY A 47 -14.19 4.75 7.83
C GLY A 47 -12.74 4.86 8.26
N LEU A 48 -11.94 3.81 8.03
CA LEU A 48 -10.52 3.79 8.41
C LEU A 48 -9.64 4.57 7.42
N ALA A 49 -10.11 4.80 6.20
CA ALA A 49 -9.32 5.52 5.19
C ALA A 49 -8.96 6.95 5.64
N LEU A 50 -9.83 7.62 6.40
CA LEU A 50 -9.53 8.94 6.97
C LEU A 50 -8.38 8.89 7.99
N GLY A 51 -8.22 7.76 8.67
CA GLY A 51 -7.15 7.55 9.63
C GLY A 51 -5.83 7.12 9.02
N LEU A 52 -5.84 6.68 7.75
CA LEU A 52 -4.63 6.22 7.08
C LEU A 52 -3.56 7.31 7.06
N PHE A 53 -2.39 7.01 7.64
CA PHE A 53 -1.27 7.95 7.76
C PHE A 53 -1.68 9.30 8.37
N SER A 54 -2.67 9.32 9.26
CA SER A 54 -3.26 10.58 9.73
C SER A 54 -2.28 11.50 10.43
N GLY A 55 -1.25 10.95 11.09
CA GLY A 55 -0.19 11.75 11.69
C GLY A 55 0.67 12.51 10.67
N TRP A 56 0.71 12.06 9.44
CA TRP A 56 1.43 12.71 8.33
C TRP A 56 0.51 13.48 7.39
N ARG A 57 -0.70 12.97 7.17
CA ARG A 57 -1.67 13.57 6.23
C ARG A 57 -2.25 14.88 6.73
N TYR A 58 -2.33 15.07 8.04
CA TYR A 58 -2.98 16.22 8.66
C TYR A 58 -2.03 16.94 9.60
N LEU A 59 -2.24 18.24 9.73
CA LEU A 59 -1.47 19.11 10.64
C LEU A 59 -1.95 19.00 12.08
N ASN A 60 -3.17 18.47 12.31
CA ASN A 60 -3.73 18.29 13.65
C ASN A 60 -4.54 16.98 13.74
N GLU A 61 -4.77 16.51 14.98
CA GLU A 61 -5.49 15.26 15.23
C GLU A 61 -6.96 15.29 14.80
N LYS A 62 -7.56 16.48 14.75
CA LYS A 62 -8.95 16.66 14.30
C LYS A 62 -9.12 16.55 12.79
N LYS A 63 -8.02 16.43 12.06
CA LYS A 63 -8.00 16.31 10.60
C LYS A 63 -8.69 17.49 9.89
N GLU A 64 -8.61 18.69 10.49
CA GLU A 64 -9.19 19.91 9.95
C GLU A 64 -8.38 20.52 8.83
N GLU A 65 -7.07 20.30 8.87
CA GLU A 65 -6.13 20.89 7.93
C GLU A 65 -5.18 19.85 7.36
N ALA A 66 -5.24 19.67 6.04
CA ALA A 66 -4.35 18.74 5.35
C ALA A 66 -2.92 19.26 5.31
N ASN A 67 -1.94 18.37 5.49
CA ASN A 67 -0.53 18.69 5.33
C ASN A 67 -0.16 18.69 3.84
N PRO A 68 0.11 19.85 3.23
CA PRO A 68 0.38 19.92 1.80
C PRO A 68 1.69 19.27 1.38
N LYS A 69 2.59 19.04 2.34
CA LYS A 69 3.89 18.40 2.08
C LYS A 69 3.81 16.88 2.03
N PHE A 70 2.75 16.29 2.58
CA PHE A 70 2.62 14.84 2.55
C PHE A 70 2.28 14.35 1.14
N VAL A 71 2.96 13.28 0.69
CA VAL A 71 2.92 12.82 -0.69
C VAL A 71 1.51 12.54 -1.19
N LEU A 72 0.67 11.85 -0.41
CA LEU A 72 -0.69 11.49 -0.83
C LEU A 72 -1.64 12.70 -0.93
N ASN A 73 -1.28 13.84 -0.33
CA ASN A 73 -2.05 15.07 -0.43
C ASN A 73 -1.68 15.92 -1.65
N GLN A 74 -0.59 15.59 -2.32
CA GLN A 74 -0.18 16.29 -3.54
C GLN A 74 -1.05 15.86 -4.72
N PRO A 75 -1.49 16.79 -5.59
CA PRO A 75 -2.42 16.46 -6.68
C PRO A 75 -1.97 15.30 -7.57
N ARG A 76 -0.67 15.19 -7.83
CA ARG A 76 -0.07 14.13 -8.63
C ARG A 76 -0.35 12.74 -8.08
N TYR A 77 -0.47 12.61 -6.75
CA TYR A 77 -0.55 11.32 -6.05
C TYR A 77 -1.91 11.03 -5.43
N LYS A 78 -2.93 11.87 -5.69
CA LYS A 78 -4.25 11.70 -5.08
C LYS A 78 -4.95 10.38 -5.43
N GLU A 79 -4.71 9.86 -6.63
CA GLU A 79 -5.31 8.61 -7.10
C GLU A 79 -4.37 7.41 -6.97
N THR A 80 -3.42 7.49 -6.04
CA THR A 80 -2.45 6.42 -5.78
C THR A 80 -3.14 5.12 -5.41
N THR A 81 -2.73 4.04 -6.07
CA THR A 81 -3.13 2.67 -5.75
C THR A 81 -1.94 1.76 -5.46
N ILE A 82 -0.73 2.26 -5.66
CA ILE A 82 0.52 1.53 -5.43
C ILE A 82 1.42 2.39 -4.53
N LEU A 83 1.90 1.83 -3.43
CA LEU A 83 2.92 2.47 -2.59
C LEU A 83 4.28 1.84 -2.88
N VAL A 84 5.31 2.66 -3.00
CA VAL A 84 6.70 2.21 -3.07
C VAL A 84 7.42 2.75 -1.85
N THR A 85 7.97 1.86 -1.03
CA THR A 85 8.43 2.22 0.32
C THR A 85 9.86 1.73 0.57
N GLY A 86 10.42 2.11 1.72
CA GLY A 86 11.65 1.54 2.25
C GLY A 86 11.42 0.17 2.89
N GLU A 87 12.48 -0.39 3.44
CA GLU A 87 12.46 -1.73 4.05
C GLU A 87 11.55 -1.82 5.27
N ASN A 88 11.14 -3.04 5.61
CA ASN A 88 10.41 -3.38 6.83
C ASN A 88 9.09 -2.61 6.97
N PHE A 89 8.35 -2.47 5.87
CA PHE A 89 7.05 -1.79 5.87
C PHE A 89 6.01 -2.61 6.64
N GLY A 90 5.24 -1.94 7.50
CA GLY A 90 4.21 -2.61 8.30
C GLY A 90 4.76 -3.35 9.52
N CYS A 91 5.98 -3.01 9.97
CA CYS A 91 6.54 -3.57 11.21
C CYS A 91 5.74 -3.12 12.44
N GLY A 92 6.08 -3.65 13.60
CA GLY A 92 5.44 -3.31 14.87
C GLY A 92 4.24 -4.19 15.18
N SER A 93 3.27 -3.64 15.88
CA SER A 93 2.11 -4.39 16.37
C SER A 93 1.28 -5.01 15.24
N SER A 94 0.77 -6.21 15.49
CA SER A 94 -0.12 -6.90 14.57
C SER A 94 -1.49 -6.23 14.54
N ARG A 95 -1.72 -5.38 13.53
CA ARG A 95 -2.99 -4.66 13.35
C ARG A 95 -3.50 -4.87 11.94
N GLU A 96 -4.52 -5.70 11.81
CA GLU A 96 -5.19 -5.88 10.51
C GLU A 96 -5.88 -4.58 10.05
N HIS A 97 -6.23 -3.69 10.99
CA HIS A 97 -6.76 -2.36 10.71
C HIS A 97 -5.87 -1.55 9.75
N ALA A 98 -4.55 -1.71 9.84
CA ALA A 98 -3.62 -1.04 8.93
C ALA A 98 -3.89 -1.46 7.47
N VAL A 99 -4.12 -2.74 7.25
CA VAL A 99 -4.42 -3.28 5.92
C VAL A 99 -5.81 -2.82 5.45
N TRP A 100 -6.80 -2.82 6.33
CA TRP A 100 -8.14 -2.34 6.00
C TRP A 100 -8.14 -0.86 5.62
N ALA A 101 -7.39 -0.03 6.34
CA ALA A 101 -7.25 1.38 6.03
C ALA A 101 -6.62 1.61 4.65
N LEU A 102 -5.56 0.88 4.34
CA LEU A 102 -4.92 0.90 3.03
C LEU A 102 -5.88 0.49 1.92
N LEU A 103 -6.58 -0.62 2.11
CA LEU A 103 -7.51 -1.15 1.11
C LEU A 103 -8.69 -0.19 0.87
N GLU A 104 -9.26 0.37 1.92
CA GLU A 104 -10.36 1.34 1.82
C GLU A 104 -9.92 2.63 1.12
N TYR A 105 -8.69 3.06 1.36
CA TYR A 105 -8.11 4.21 0.66
C TYR A 105 -7.96 3.96 -0.85
N GLY A 106 -7.79 2.71 -1.26
CA GLY A 106 -7.65 2.31 -2.65
C GLY A 106 -6.32 1.67 -3.00
N ILE A 107 -5.49 1.36 -1.99
CA ILE A 107 -4.20 0.72 -2.23
C ILE A 107 -4.40 -0.75 -2.61
N ARG A 108 -3.79 -1.16 -3.73
CA ARG A 108 -3.87 -2.53 -4.25
C ARG A 108 -2.54 -3.27 -4.15
N ALA A 109 -1.43 -2.54 -4.15
CA ALA A 109 -0.10 -3.14 -4.06
C ALA A 109 0.86 -2.25 -3.30
N ILE A 110 1.81 -2.88 -2.64
CA ILE A 110 2.90 -2.20 -1.93
C ILE A 110 4.20 -2.85 -2.39
N VAL A 111 5.12 -2.02 -2.86
CA VAL A 111 6.44 -2.44 -3.34
C VAL A 111 7.48 -2.00 -2.32
N ALA A 112 8.21 -2.93 -1.75
CA ALA A 112 9.20 -2.65 -0.70
C ALA A 112 10.30 -3.71 -0.70
N PRO A 113 11.48 -3.40 -0.13
CA PRO A 113 12.52 -4.42 0.05
C PRO A 113 12.12 -5.54 1.00
N SER A 114 11.33 -5.21 2.03
CA SER A 114 10.83 -6.19 3.00
C SER A 114 9.60 -5.64 3.71
N PHE A 115 8.90 -6.53 4.42
CA PHE A 115 7.66 -6.23 5.13
C PHE A 115 7.68 -6.82 6.53
N GLY A 116 6.92 -6.23 7.44
CA GLY A 116 6.57 -6.89 8.68
C GLY A 116 5.86 -8.21 8.37
N ARG A 117 6.26 -9.29 9.04
CA ARG A 117 5.80 -10.65 8.72
C ARG A 117 4.27 -10.79 8.81
N ILE A 118 3.69 -10.34 9.91
CA ILE A 118 2.23 -10.43 10.12
C ILE A 118 1.49 -9.49 9.18
N PHE A 119 2.05 -8.29 8.96
CA PHE A 119 1.51 -7.33 8.02
C PHE A 119 1.42 -7.92 6.60
N LEU A 120 2.47 -8.58 6.14
CA LEU A 120 2.48 -9.23 4.82
C LEU A 120 1.34 -10.25 4.70
N THR A 121 1.19 -11.11 5.71
CA THR A 121 0.12 -12.12 5.73
C THR A 121 -1.26 -11.46 5.68
N ASN A 122 -1.46 -10.39 6.43
CA ASN A 122 -2.72 -9.65 6.43
C ASN A 122 -2.98 -8.96 5.09
N CYS A 123 -1.97 -8.46 4.41
CA CYS A 123 -2.10 -7.91 3.06
C CYS A 123 -2.64 -8.97 2.09
N VAL A 124 -2.01 -10.13 2.05
CA VAL A 124 -2.42 -11.23 1.17
C VAL A 124 -3.86 -11.65 1.47
N ARG A 125 -4.19 -11.79 2.75
CA ARG A 125 -5.55 -12.17 3.19
C ARG A 125 -6.61 -11.19 2.70
N ASN A 126 -6.27 -9.93 2.57
CA ASN A 126 -7.20 -8.86 2.17
C ASN A 126 -7.07 -8.44 0.70
N GLY A 127 -6.25 -9.13 -0.09
CA GLY A 127 -6.13 -8.87 -1.53
C GLY A 127 -5.21 -7.72 -1.90
N ILE A 128 -4.33 -7.28 -1.00
CA ILE A 128 -3.25 -6.34 -1.30
C ILE A 128 -1.98 -7.15 -1.60
N LEU A 129 -1.33 -6.86 -2.72
CA LEU A 129 -0.09 -7.52 -3.12
C LEU A 129 1.11 -6.88 -2.42
N PRO A 130 1.83 -7.60 -1.54
CA PRO A 130 3.12 -7.16 -1.00
C PRO A 130 4.24 -7.67 -1.90
N ALA A 131 4.72 -6.83 -2.81
CA ALA A 131 5.76 -7.18 -3.78
C ALA A 131 7.13 -6.82 -3.23
N ALA A 132 7.94 -7.83 -2.93
CA ALA A 132 9.30 -7.64 -2.43
C ALA A 132 10.30 -7.52 -3.59
N ILE A 133 11.11 -6.46 -3.58
CA ILE A 133 12.21 -6.24 -4.52
C ILE A 133 13.48 -5.95 -3.73
N ASN A 134 14.66 -6.01 -4.37
CA ASN A 134 15.86 -5.64 -3.64
C ASN A 134 15.96 -4.12 -3.40
N GLU A 135 16.79 -3.73 -2.46
CA GLU A 135 16.92 -2.34 -2.03
C GLU A 135 17.34 -1.41 -3.18
N ASN A 136 18.29 -1.83 -4.03
CA ASN A 136 18.74 -1.02 -5.15
C ASN A 136 17.62 -0.77 -6.17
N GLN A 137 16.81 -1.77 -6.45
CA GLN A 137 15.64 -1.64 -7.32
C GLN A 137 14.59 -0.71 -6.70
N SER A 138 14.37 -0.82 -5.39
CA SER A 138 13.48 0.06 -4.66
C SER A 138 13.93 1.52 -4.77
N LEU A 139 15.21 1.80 -4.53
CA LEU A 139 15.77 3.13 -4.65
C LEU A 139 15.66 3.70 -6.07
N ASP A 140 15.88 2.85 -7.08
CA ASP A 140 15.73 3.23 -8.48
C ASP A 140 14.31 3.67 -8.80
N ILE A 141 13.32 2.87 -8.43
CA ILE A 141 11.91 3.21 -8.65
C ILE A 141 11.52 4.45 -7.85
N LEU A 142 11.91 4.55 -6.58
CA LEU A 142 11.62 5.71 -5.74
C LEU A 142 12.15 7.01 -6.35
N GLY A 143 13.38 6.99 -6.87
CA GLY A 143 13.96 8.15 -7.53
C GLY A 143 13.18 8.57 -8.77
N LEU A 144 12.74 7.61 -9.57
CA LEU A 144 11.98 7.87 -10.79
C LEU A 144 10.58 8.42 -10.49
N ILE A 145 9.82 7.78 -9.62
CA ILE A 145 8.43 8.20 -9.34
C ILE A 145 8.35 9.49 -8.51
N THR A 146 9.46 9.92 -7.91
CA THR A 146 9.56 11.21 -7.23
C THR A 146 9.77 12.35 -8.24
N ASP A 147 10.39 12.07 -9.39
CA ASP A 147 10.59 13.06 -10.45
C ASP A 147 9.22 13.46 -11.06
N LYS A 148 8.89 14.74 -10.96
CA LYS A 148 7.63 15.29 -11.45
C LYS A 148 7.42 15.16 -12.96
N ASN A 149 8.49 14.95 -13.73
CA ASN A 149 8.44 14.76 -15.17
C ASN A 149 8.30 13.30 -15.60
N PHE A 150 8.35 12.38 -14.65
CA PHE A 150 8.23 10.95 -14.89
C PHE A 150 6.76 10.52 -14.84
N ASP A 151 6.33 9.69 -15.77
CA ASP A 151 5.01 9.05 -15.70
C ASP A 151 5.05 7.96 -14.63
N ASN A 152 4.41 8.21 -13.48
CA ASN A 152 4.46 7.35 -12.31
C ASN A 152 3.41 6.24 -12.30
N ARG A 153 2.88 5.87 -13.44
CA ARG A 153 2.06 4.65 -13.56
C ARG A 153 2.97 3.44 -13.59
N LEU A 154 2.64 2.48 -12.75
CA LEU A 154 3.29 1.17 -12.74
C LEU A 154 2.28 0.12 -13.16
N GLU A 155 2.76 -0.88 -13.91
CA GLU A 155 2.01 -2.10 -14.19
C GLU A 155 2.59 -3.23 -13.35
N ILE A 156 1.73 -3.91 -12.61
CA ILE A 156 2.13 -5.07 -11.79
C ILE A 156 1.42 -6.30 -12.33
N ASP A 157 2.21 -7.28 -12.76
CA ASP A 157 1.74 -8.55 -13.29
C ASP A 157 2.13 -9.67 -12.33
N LEU A 158 1.14 -10.20 -11.60
CA LEU A 158 1.37 -11.26 -10.63
C LEU A 158 1.63 -12.61 -11.31
N GLU A 159 1.08 -12.84 -12.49
CA GLU A 159 1.35 -14.09 -13.21
C GLU A 159 2.80 -14.21 -13.63
N LYS A 160 3.43 -13.08 -14.00
CA LYS A 160 4.84 -13.01 -14.41
C LYS A 160 5.78 -12.55 -13.30
N ASN A 161 5.25 -12.10 -12.16
CA ASN A 161 6.02 -11.49 -11.07
C ASN A 161 6.86 -10.28 -11.52
N LEU A 162 6.27 -9.42 -12.35
CA LEU A 162 6.95 -8.25 -12.91
C LEU A 162 6.27 -6.94 -12.53
N ILE A 163 7.10 -5.94 -12.24
CA ILE A 163 6.70 -4.55 -12.14
C ILE A 163 7.29 -3.84 -13.35
N THR A 164 6.45 -3.22 -14.16
CA THR A 164 6.88 -2.53 -15.38
C THR A 164 6.62 -1.03 -15.25
N LEU A 165 7.65 -0.25 -15.50
CA LEU A 165 7.60 1.21 -15.50
C LEU A 165 7.04 1.72 -16.84
N SER A 166 6.63 2.99 -16.88
CA SER A 166 6.16 3.65 -18.10
C SER A 166 7.19 3.67 -19.25
N THR A 167 8.48 3.55 -18.92
CA THR A 167 9.57 3.45 -19.89
C THR A 167 9.69 2.06 -20.53
N GLY A 168 8.99 1.07 -20.00
CA GLY A 168 9.14 -0.33 -20.39
C GLY A 168 10.15 -1.12 -19.57
N LYS A 169 10.97 -0.45 -18.74
CA LYS A 169 11.88 -1.14 -17.82
C LYS A 169 11.07 -1.94 -16.82
N ASN A 170 11.48 -3.16 -16.55
CA ASN A 170 10.79 -4.02 -15.59
C ASN A 170 11.73 -4.56 -14.51
N TYR A 171 11.12 -4.95 -13.39
CA TYR A 171 11.78 -5.54 -12.23
C TYR A 171 11.01 -6.77 -11.81
N GLN A 172 11.73 -7.84 -11.49
CA GLN A 172 11.11 -9.03 -10.93
C GLN A 172 10.93 -8.86 -9.43
N PHE A 173 9.73 -9.12 -8.92
CA PHE A 173 9.48 -9.13 -7.49
C PHE A 173 9.35 -10.56 -6.96
N GLN A 174 9.49 -10.70 -5.64
CA GLN A 174 9.40 -11.97 -4.93
C GLN A 174 8.11 -12.03 -4.11
N LEU A 175 7.48 -13.18 -4.14
CA LEU A 175 6.35 -13.55 -3.30
C LEU A 175 6.33 -15.07 -3.20
N ASN A 176 6.11 -15.62 -1.99
CA ASN A 176 6.07 -17.07 -1.87
C ASN A 176 4.89 -17.67 -2.65
N SER A 177 5.02 -18.93 -3.03
CA SER A 177 4.06 -19.60 -3.92
C SER A 177 2.66 -19.71 -3.32
N ALA A 178 2.55 -19.92 -2.01
CA ALA A 178 1.25 -20.03 -1.33
C ALA A 178 0.50 -18.69 -1.36
N ASP A 179 1.17 -17.60 -1.01
CA ASP A 179 0.59 -16.26 -1.04
C ASP A 179 0.22 -15.84 -2.47
N ARG A 180 1.06 -16.18 -3.44
CA ARG A 180 0.79 -15.94 -4.85
C ARG A 180 -0.49 -16.62 -5.30
N GLU A 181 -0.65 -17.91 -4.99
CA GLU A 181 -1.85 -18.67 -5.33
C GLU A 181 -3.10 -18.08 -4.67
N ASN A 182 -3.00 -17.68 -3.40
CA ASN A 182 -4.12 -17.06 -2.68
C ASN A 182 -4.57 -15.77 -3.38
N LEU A 183 -3.64 -14.92 -3.79
CA LEU A 183 -3.97 -13.68 -4.50
C LEU A 183 -4.55 -13.94 -5.90
N LEU A 184 -3.97 -14.88 -6.66
CA LEU A 184 -4.44 -15.21 -8.00
C LEU A 184 -5.86 -15.78 -8.00
N ASN A 185 -6.22 -16.55 -6.98
CA ASN A 185 -7.49 -17.24 -6.89
C ASN A 185 -8.52 -16.51 -6.03
N GLY A 186 -8.13 -15.51 -5.28
CA GLY A 186 -9.02 -14.78 -4.39
C GLY A 186 -9.42 -15.61 -3.16
N TRP A 187 -8.49 -16.39 -2.63
CA TRP A 187 -8.71 -17.25 -1.46
C TRP A 187 -8.39 -16.56 -0.15
#